data_c217043fb5653a6274f5500644845d34
#
_entry.id   c217043fb5653a6274f5500644845d34
#
_cell.length_a   1.000
_cell.length_b   1.000
_cell.length_c   1.000
_cell.angle_alpha   90.00
_cell.angle_beta   90.00
_cell.angle_gamma   90.00
#
_symmetry.space_group_name_H-M   'P 1'
#
loop_
_entity.id
_entity.type
_entity.pdbx_description
1 polymer ?
#
loop_
_entity_poly.entity_id
_entity_poly.type
_entity_poly.pdbx_seq_one_letter_code
_entity_poly.pdbx_strand_id
1 'polypeptide(L)'
;MKKFIKLFVLMITVLQITSVLAAENIAGTWQGKLVTAPGSEMTIQFIITQETGGSYSAILNCPDMGSTIKNIKANSVAFSSGSLKLNVAELSGSYEGVLKNGKIDGKWKQEGTSFPLVLATYEKPTLSKKDMDKLLGSWNGKITIPGGSLTVVFRFERTEKGEFVGFTDSPDQGGFGIPVTEMGMSDGILILKISTIQGEYKGKLGENEIAGELKQAGMTMPLTLKKGEYKGPVLTLPKEVMDKLLGEWNGPLTMPTGGSIIVVFRFEMTKNSEFVGFLDSPDQGAKGLPVTEANLSDAKLTLKITSLNGEFKGQLSGDKLVGAFTQAGNSTPLTLNKGAYVAPVYKLSMPKDAMEKLSGKWNGKMPSWDGKSDPSDVVFRFEKAKNGDFKGFVDMPAQGTTGMPVTEANLSEGKLTLKIKAAMPVEFKGQLSGDKLVGEWLTAGAKGISLSLTKEKP
;
A
#
# COMPACT_ATOMS: atom_id res chain seq x y z
N MET A 1 -64.95 -81.07 -4.55
CA MET A 1 -64.24 -79.99 -5.18
C MET A 1 -64.09 -78.92 -4.10
N LYS A 2 -62.94 -78.88 -3.43
CA LYS A 2 -62.64 -77.95 -2.33
C LYS A 2 -61.81 -76.81 -2.88
N LYS A 3 -62.30 -75.58 -2.84
CA LYS A 3 -61.60 -74.34 -3.19
C LYS A 3 -60.74 -73.91 -2.00
N PHE A 4 -59.44 -73.86 -2.17
CA PHE A 4 -58.51 -73.23 -1.25
C PHE A 4 -58.45 -71.71 -1.47
N ILE A 5 -58.84 -70.94 -0.45
CA ILE A 5 -58.63 -69.48 -0.40
C ILE A 5 -57.27 -69.25 0.22
N LYS A 6 -56.30 -68.74 -0.52
CA LYS A 6 -55.01 -68.25 0.00
C LYS A 6 -55.19 -66.80 0.49
N LEU A 7 -55.09 -66.62 1.80
CA LEU A 7 -55.02 -65.29 2.45
C LEU A 7 -53.61 -64.71 2.24
N PHE A 8 -53.50 -63.63 1.48
CA PHE A 8 -52.25 -62.91 1.28
C PHE A 8 -52.19 -61.79 2.29
N VAL A 9 -51.34 -61.95 3.36
CA VAL A 9 -51.08 -60.91 4.36
C VAL A 9 -50.01 -59.99 3.74
N LEU A 10 -50.39 -58.79 3.37
CA LEU A 10 -49.49 -57.73 2.88
C LEU A 10 -48.91 -57.04 4.12
N MET A 11 -47.62 -57.33 4.40
CA MET A 11 -46.85 -56.67 5.46
C MET A 11 -46.30 -55.36 4.93
N ILE A 12 -46.95 -54.24 5.23
CA ILE A 12 -46.47 -52.88 4.90
C ILE A 12 -45.40 -52.54 5.90
N THR A 13 -44.12 -52.65 5.51
CA THR A 13 -43.00 -52.08 6.20
C THR A 13 -42.97 -50.58 5.97
N VAL A 14 -43.37 -49.79 6.92
CA VAL A 14 -43.20 -48.35 6.91
C VAL A 14 -41.71 -48.07 7.12
N LEU A 15 -41.00 -47.77 6.02
CA LEU A 15 -39.63 -47.28 6.07
C LEU A 15 -39.69 -45.82 6.57
N GLN A 16 -39.43 -45.64 7.84
CA GLN A 16 -39.18 -44.28 8.38
C GLN A 16 -37.87 -43.77 7.83
N ILE A 17 -37.95 -42.95 6.76
CA ILE A 17 -36.82 -42.17 6.30
C ILE A 17 -36.63 -41.04 7.32
N THR A 18 -35.79 -41.29 8.32
CA THR A 18 -35.23 -40.20 9.12
C THR A 18 -34.29 -39.45 8.21
N SER A 19 -34.77 -38.34 7.64
CA SER A 19 -33.88 -37.34 7.04
C SER A 19 -32.98 -36.82 8.16
N VAL A 20 -31.77 -37.34 8.24
CA VAL A 20 -30.70 -36.67 8.99
C VAL A 20 -30.49 -35.32 8.27
N LEU A 21 -31.13 -34.28 8.79
CA LEU A 21 -30.77 -32.92 8.42
C LEU A 21 -29.27 -32.80 8.74
N ALA A 22 -28.46 -32.73 7.70
CA ALA A 22 -27.06 -32.39 7.88
C ALA A 22 -27.03 -31.10 8.71
N ALA A 23 -26.33 -31.13 9.83
CA ALA A 23 -26.22 -29.97 10.71
C ALA A 23 -25.67 -28.82 9.84
N GLU A 24 -26.42 -27.74 9.72
CA GLU A 24 -26.00 -26.54 8.99
C GLU A 24 -24.68 -26.07 9.60
N ASN A 25 -23.61 -26.08 8.80
CA ASN A 25 -22.28 -25.63 9.22
C ASN A 25 -22.11 -24.16 8.82
N ILE A 26 -21.81 -23.31 9.82
CA ILE A 26 -21.57 -21.89 9.63
C ILE A 26 -20.07 -21.53 9.67
N ALA A 27 -19.17 -22.52 9.71
CA ALA A 27 -17.74 -22.25 9.64
C ALA A 27 -17.40 -21.57 8.29
N GLY A 28 -16.55 -20.57 8.36
CA GLY A 28 -16.17 -19.77 7.20
C GLY A 28 -16.15 -18.27 7.51
N THR A 29 -15.94 -17.48 6.48
CA THR A 29 -15.96 -16.01 6.60
C THR A 29 -17.31 -15.48 6.16
N TRP A 30 -17.91 -14.68 7.02
CA TRP A 30 -19.21 -14.03 6.82
C TRP A 30 -19.02 -12.51 6.84
N GLN A 31 -19.57 -11.81 5.86
CA GLN A 31 -19.38 -10.37 5.72
C GLN A 31 -20.70 -9.66 5.42
N GLY A 32 -20.87 -8.47 5.99
CA GLY A 32 -22.01 -7.60 5.71
C GLY A 32 -21.67 -6.13 5.88
N LYS A 33 -22.58 -5.26 5.43
CA LYS A 33 -22.47 -3.81 5.59
C LYS A 33 -23.30 -3.35 6.76
N LEU A 34 -22.66 -2.67 7.71
CA LEU A 34 -23.29 -2.03 8.85
C LEU A 34 -23.43 -0.55 8.54
N VAL A 35 -24.68 -0.07 8.49
CA VAL A 35 -24.99 1.36 8.29
C VAL A 35 -25.36 1.94 9.65
N THR A 36 -24.53 2.84 10.17
CA THR A 36 -24.72 3.48 11.48
C THR A 36 -25.41 4.84 11.38
N ALA A 37 -25.27 5.52 10.24
CA ALA A 37 -25.93 6.77 9.89
C ALA A 37 -25.99 6.93 8.35
N PRO A 38 -26.82 7.82 7.80
CA PRO A 38 -26.77 8.14 6.38
C PRO A 38 -25.38 8.53 5.93
N GLY A 39 -24.82 7.78 4.96
CA GLY A 39 -23.46 7.98 4.46
C GLY A 39 -22.34 7.38 5.33
N SER A 40 -22.65 6.80 6.49
CA SER A 40 -21.71 6.08 7.35
C SER A 40 -21.93 4.57 7.25
N GLU A 41 -21.16 3.92 6.42
CA GLU A 41 -21.22 2.48 6.17
C GLU A 41 -19.86 1.85 6.47
N MET A 42 -19.86 0.73 7.18
CA MET A 42 -18.64 -0.05 7.44
C MET A 42 -18.86 -1.53 7.16
N THR A 43 -17.82 -2.21 6.74
CA THR A 43 -17.84 -3.66 6.52
C THR A 43 -17.56 -4.38 7.82
N ILE A 44 -18.49 -5.22 8.26
CA ILE A 44 -18.26 -6.16 9.36
C ILE A 44 -17.99 -7.53 8.79
N GLN A 45 -16.93 -8.17 9.27
CA GLN A 45 -16.54 -9.51 8.85
C GLN A 45 -16.37 -10.39 10.09
N PHE A 46 -17.05 -11.55 10.12
CA PHE A 46 -16.85 -12.60 11.11
C PHE A 46 -16.16 -13.80 10.46
N ILE A 47 -15.03 -14.22 11.01
CA ILE A 47 -14.37 -15.47 10.68
C ILE A 47 -14.79 -16.48 11.74
N ILE A 48 -15.68 -17.41 11.38
CA ILE A 48 -16.25 -18.42 12.28
C ILE A 48 -15.52 -19.73 12.06
N THR A 49 -14.98 -20.30 13.13
CA THR A 49 -14.27 -21.57 13.12
C THR A 49 -15.04 -22.60 13.93
N GLN A 50 -15.21 -23.80 13.41
CA GLN A 50 -15.76 -24.93 14.18
C GLN A 50 -14.63 -25.58 14.96
N GLU A 51 -14.77 -25.66 16.26
CA GLU A 51 -13.80 -26.24 17.16
C GLU A 51 -13.98 -27.76 17.28
N THR A 52 -12.95 -28.42 17.81
CA THR A 52 -13.01 -29.84 18.15
C THR A 52 -14.09 -30.05 19.23
N GLY A 53 -15.15 -30.81 18.89
CA GLY A 53 -16.32 -31.01 19.81
C GLY A 53 -17.59 -30.27 19.35
N GLY A 54 -17.54 -29.57 18.16
CA GLY A 54 -18.72 -29.03 17.50
C GLY A 54 -19.14 -27.62 17.95
N SER A 55 -18.46 -27.04 18.95
CA SER A 55 -18.64 -25.63 19.30
C SER A 55 -18.02 -24.69 18.23
N TYR A 56 -18.36 -23.40 18.31
CA TYR A 56 -17.82 -22.39 17.38
C TYR A 56 -17.05 -21.32 18.15
N SER A 57 -16.00 -20.81 17.50
CA SER A 57 -15.34 -19.56 17.85
C SER A 57 -15.48 -18.55 16.70
N ALA A 58 -15.30 -17.26 16.96
CA ALA A 58 -15.32 -16.25 15.93
C ALA A 58 -14.33 -15.11 16.20
N ILE A 59 -13.84 -14.55 15.11
CA ILE A 59 -13.03 -13.33 15.08
C ILE A 59 -13.82 -12.27 14.30
N LEU A 60 -13.93 -11.07 14.86
CA LEU A 60 -14.49 -9.91 14.18
C LEU A 60 -13.37 -9.05 13.61
N ASN A 61 -13.55 -8.64 12.36
CA ASN A 61 -12.74 -7.62 11.67
C ASN A 61 -13.65 -6.54 11.10
N CYS A 62 -13.13 -5.31 11.01
CA CYS A 62 -13.70 -4.23 10.22
C CYS A 62 -12.67 -3.78 9.18
N PRO A 63 -12.67 -4.34 7.96
CA PRO A 63 -11.66 -4.05 6.94
C PRO A 63 -11.55 -2.55 6.58
N ASP A 64 -12.63 -1.80 6.70
CA ASP A 64 -12.69 -0.37 6.39
C ASP A 64 -11.98 0.49 7.47
N MET A 65 -11.69 -0.08 8.64
CA MET A 65 -11.05 0.60 9.79
C MET A 65 -9.59 0.15 10.02
N GLY A 66 -8.99 -0.50 9.03
CA GLY A 66 -7.59 -0.89 9.07
C GLY A 66 -7.23 -1.80 10.25
N SER A 67 -6.19 -1.43 11.01
CA SER A 67 -5.75 -2.19 12.19
C SER A 67 -6.55 -1.91 13.45
N THR A 68 -7.38 -0.88 13.48
CA THR A 68 -8.11 -0.42 14.67
C THR A 68 -9.12 -1.48 15.16
N ILE A 69 -9.82 -2.15 14.24
CA ILE A 69 -10.75 -3.24 14.54
C ILE A 69 -10.34 -4.46 13.71
N LYS A 70 -9.36 -5.18 14.21
CA LYS A 70 -8.82 -6.38 13.57
C LYS A 70 -8.51 -7.47 14.58
N ASN A 71 -8.90 -8.69 14.25
CA ASN A 71 -8.69 -9.90 15.07
C ASN A 71 -9.34 -9.83 16.46
N ILE A 72 -10.45 -9.11 16.62
CA ILE A 72 -11.21 -9.04 17.86
C ILE A 72 -11.93 -10.37 18.09
N LYS A 73 -11.60 -11.06 19.17
CA LYS A 73 -12.21 -12.36 19.49
C LYS A 73 -13.61 -12.19 20.04
N ALA A 74 -14.56 -12.96 19.53
CA ALA A 74 -15.86 -13.09 20.18
C ALA A 74 -15.72 -13.84 21.51
N ASN A 75 -16.38 -13.33 22.54
CA ASN A 75 -16.41 -13.94 23.88
C ASN A 75 -17.28 -15.20 23.90
N SER A 76 -18.33 -15.23 23.09
CA SER A 76 -19.18 -16.38 22.91
C SER A 76 -19.76 -16.45 21.51
N VAL A 77 -19.92 -17.68 21.00
CA VAL A 77 -20.58 -18.00 19.75
C VAL A 77 -21.55 -19.14 20.00
N ALA A 78 -22.81 -18.93 19.73
CA ALA A 78 -23.84 -19.97 19.81
C ALA A 78 -24.56 -20.07 18.48
N PHE A 79 -24.63 -21.28 17.91
CA PHE A 79 -25.40 -21.57 16.73
C PHE A 79 -26.28 -22.80 16.97
N SER A 80 -27.58 -22.62 16.85
CA SER A 80 -28.55 -23.69 17.06
C SER A 80 -29.82 -23.40 16.27
N SER A 81 -30.37 -24.42 15.60
CA SER A 81 -31.62 -24.31 14.83
C SER A 81 -31.62 -23.12 13.85
N GLY A 82 -30.49 -22.90 13.15
CA GLY A 82 -30.34 -21.80 12.21
C GLY A 82 -30.15 -20.41 12.85
N SER A 83 -30.16 -20.30 14.18
CA SER A 83 -29.95 -19.01 14.88
C SER A 83 -28.50 -18.87 15.33
N LEU A 84 -27.87 -17.78 14.94
CA LEU A 84 -26.50 -17.38 15.33
C LEU A 84 -26.56 -16.25 16.35
N LYS A 85 -25.83 -16.42 17.47
CA LYS A 85 -25.61 -15.38 18.47
C LYS A 85 -24.11 -15.23 18.74
N LEU A 86 -23.62 -14.01 18.66
CA LEU A 86 -22.23 -13.63 18.91
C LEU A 86 -22.19 -12.54 19.97
N ASN A 87 -21.24 -12.64 20.92
CA ASN A 87 -20.93 -11.56 21.84
C ASN A 87 -19.48 -11.13 21.66
N VAL A 88 -19.24 -9.82 21.54
CA VAL A 88 -17.92 -9.20 21.36
C VAL A 88 -17.75 -8.11 22.41
N ALA A 89 -17.38 -8.54 23.62
CA ALA A 89 -17.33 -7.67 24.80
C ALA A 89 -16.35 -6.49 24.63
N GLU A 90 -15.23 -6.69 23.94
CA GLU A 90 -14.25 -5.64 23.67
C GLU A 90 -14.86 -4.44 22.93
N LEU A 91 -15.89 -4.65 22.13
CA LEU A 91 -16.64 -3.60 21.44
C LEU A 91 -17.98 -3.27 22.11
N SER A 92 -18.26 -3.82 23.29
CA SER A 92 -19.58 -3.76 23.93
C SER A 92 -20.72 -4.13 22.97
N GLY A 93 -20.43 -5.08 22.06
CA GLY A 93 -21.27 -5.41 20.92
C GLY A 93 -21.75 -6.84 20.92
N SER A 94 -22.91 -7.08 20.29
CA SER A 94 -23.45 -8.42 20.05
C SER A 94 -24.16 -8.50 18.71
N TYR A 95 -24.17 -9.69 18.11
CA TYR A 95 -24.90 -9.98 16.89
C TYR A 95 -25.89 -11.12 17.13
N GLU A 96 -27.12 -10.96 16.64
CA GLU A 96 -28.12 -12.02 16.57
C GLU A 96 -28.72 -12.06 15.17
N GLY A 97 -28.75 -13.25 14.54
CA GLY A 97 -29.30 -13.44 13.21
C GLY A 97 -29.75 -14.86 12.92
N VAL A 98 -30.51 -15.04 11.86
CA VAL A 98 -31.05 -16.33 11.42
C VAL A 98 -30.54 -16.65 10.01
N LEU A 99 -29.99 -17.86 9.86
CA LEU A 99 -29.55 -18.38 8.57
C LEU A 99 -30.74 -18.72 7.70
N LYS A 100 -30.84 -18.04 6.55
CA LYS A 100 -31.89 -18.27 5.52
C LYS A 100 -31.27 -18.08 4.13
N ASN A 101 -31.48 -19.03 3.24
CA ASN A 101 -31.03 -18.94 1.85
C ASN A 101 -29.55 -18.55 1.69
N GLY A 102 -28.68 -19.13 2.54
CA GLY A 102 -27.23 -18.87 2.48
C GLY A 102 -26.78 -17.51 3.02
N LYS A 103 -27.68 -16.77 3.68
CA LYS A 103 -27.37 -15.50 4.37
C LYS A 103 -27.82 -15.57 5.82
N ILE A 104 -27.14 -14.84 6.70
CA ILE A 104 -27.58 -14.67 8.09
C ILE A 104 -28.18 -13.28 8.20
N ASP A 105 -29.50 -13.22 8.31
CA ASP A 105 -30.24 -11.97 8.46
C ASP A 105 -30.38 -11.66 9.96
N GLY A 106 -29.85 -10.51 10.38
CA GLY A 106 -29.76 -10.22 11.81
C GLY A 106 -29.54 -8.75 12.12
N LYS A 107 -29.12 -8.52 13.37
CA LYS A 107 -28.88 -7.19 13.91
C LYS A 107 -27.60 -7.18 14.74
N TRP A 108 -26.80 -6.15 14.54
CA TRP A 108 -25.71 -5.77 15.44
C TRP A 108 -26.25 -4.84 16.52
N LYS A 109 -25.97 -5.12 17.78
CA LYS A 109 -26.35 -4.29 18.91
C LYS A 109 -25.09 -3.77 19.59
N GLN A 110 -25.02 -2.47 19.81
CA GLN A 110 -23.91 -1.82 20.49
C GLN A 110 -24.40 -0.61 21.27
N GLU A 111 -23.98 -0.47 22.52
CA GLU A 111 -24.34 0.66 23.39
C GLU A 111 -25.84 0.97 23.41
N GLY A 112 -26.68 -0.07 23.46
CA GLY A 112 -28.14 0.05 23.50
C GLY A 112 -28.81 0.33 22.13
N THR A 113 -28.03 0.60 21.08
CA THR A 113 -28.53 0.80 19.72
C THR A 113 -28.47 -0.49 18.91
N SER A 114 -29.44 -0.69 18.03
CA SER A 114 -29.55 -1.88 17.19
C SER A 114 -29.56 -1.50 15.70
N PHE A 115 -28.65 -2.09 14.94
CA PHE A 115 -28.45 -1.83 13.52
C PHE A 115 -28.74 -3.11 12.71
N PRO A 116 -29.51 -3.05 11.62
CA PRO A 116 -29.65 -4.18 10.71
C PRO A 116 -28.27 -4.59 10.14
N LEU A 117 -27.98 -5.89 10.09
CA LEU A 117 -26.76 -6.43 9.51
C LEU A 117 -27.05 -7.80 8.90
N VAL A 118 -27.05 -7.86 7.59
CA VAL A 118 -27.17 -9.09 6.83
C VAL A 118 -25.77 -9.57 6.47
N LEU A 119 -25.42 -10.79 6.87
CA LEU A 119 -24.16 -11.42 6.56
C LEU A 119 -24.33 -12.41 5.41
N ALA A 120 -23.44 -12.37 4.44
CA ALA A 120 -23.28 -13.37 3.39
C ALA A 120 -21.91 -14.02 3.51
N THR A 121 -21.76 -15.24 3.00
CA THR A 121 -20.44 -15.88 2.89
C THR A 121 -19.51 -15.01 2.07
N TYR A 122 -18.27 -14.87 2.54
CA TYR A 122 -17.22 -14.12 1.87
C TYR A 122 -16.07 -15.04 1.56
N GLU A 123 -15.78 -15.18 0.30
CA GLU A 123 -14.56 -15.79 -0.18
C GLU A 123 -13.61 -14.68 -0.63
N LYS A 124 -12.39 -14.68 -0.07
CA LYS A 124 -11.40 -13.70 -0.48
C LYS A 124 -11.12 -13.88 -1.97
N PRO A 125 -11.34 -12.84 -2.79
CA PRO A 125 -11.04 -12.93 -4.21
C PRO A 125 -9.57 -13.29 -4.43
N THR A 126 -9.30 -14.24 -5.32
CA THR A 126 -7.96 -14.67 -5.70
C THR A 126 -7.74 -14.47 -7.18
N LEU A 127 -6.48 -14.30 -7.58
CA LEU A 127 -6.08 -14.24 -8.98
C LEU A 127 -5.62 -15.61 -9.46
N SER A 128 -6.12 -16.05 -10.62
CA SER A 128 -5.53 -17.18 -11.31
C SER A 128 -4.15 -16.82 -11.87
N LYS A 129 -3.29 -17.84 -12.12
CA LYS A 129 -2.00 -17.58 -12.79
C LYS A 129 -2.18 -16.85 -14.11
N LYS A 130 -3.20 -17.18 -14.89
CA LYS A 130 -3.53 -16.53 -16.16
C LYS A 130 -3.85 -15.04 -15.97
N ASP A 131 -4.62 -14.70 -14.92
CA ASP A 131 -4.96 -13.31 -14.65
C ASP A 131 -3.74 -12.54 -14.17
N MET A 132 -2.89 -13.15 -13.31
CA MET A 132 -1.62 -12.56 -12.90
C MET A 132 -0.72 -12.25 -14.09
N ASP A 133 -0.54 -13.21 -15.01
CA ASP A 133 0.31 -13.04 -16.20
C ASP A 133 -0.25 -11.94 -17.13
N LYS A 134 -1.57 -11.82 -17.22
CA LYS A 134 -2.24 -10.77 -17.98
C LYS A 134 -2.06 -9.38 -17.35
N LEU A 135 -2.09 -9.30 -16.02
CA LEU A 135 -1.91 -8.06 -15.28
C LEU A 135 -0.47 -7.55 -15.28
N LEU A 136 0.54 -8.41 -15.42
CA LEU A 136 1.95 -8.00 -15.36
C LEU A 136 2.26 -6.75 -16.20
N GLY A 137 3.04 -5.84 -15.61
CA GLY A 137 3.43 -4.55 -16.17
C GLY A 137 2.64 -3.37 -15.58
N SER A 138 2.62 -2.27 -16.30
CA SER A 138 1.99 -1.02 -15.87
C SER A 138 0.67 -0.79 -16.58
N TRP A 139 -0.26 -0.18 -15.85
CA TRP A 139 -1.59 0.18 -16.31
C TRP A 139 -1.89 1.59 -15.82
N ASN A 140 -2.30 2.49 -16.69
CA ASN A 140 -2.53 3.88 -16.32
C ASN A 140 -3.82 4.44 -16.89
N GLY A 141 -4.41 5.39 -16.17
CA GLY A 141 -5.63 6.08 -16.54
C GLY A 141 -5.79 7.37 -15.75
N LYS A 142 -6.88 8.08 -16.01
CA LYS A 142 -7.18 9.34 -15.31
C LYS A 142 -8.53 9.25 -14.64
N ILE A 143 -8.62 9.75 -13.42
CA ILE A 143 -9.87 10.05 -12.73
C ILE A 143 -10.17 11.54 -12.83
N THR A 144 -11.44 11.88 -12.93
CA THR A 144 -11.89 13.27 -12.86
C THR A 144 -12.24 13.62 -11.42
N ILE A 145 -11.72 14.73 -10.95
CA ILE A 145 -11.99 15.27 -9.62
C ILE A 145 -12.46 16.72 -9.77
N PRO A 146 -13.10 17.31 -8.74
CA PRO A 146 -13.38 18.76 -8.74
C PRO A 146 -12.09 19.55 -8.96
N GLY A 147 -12.06 20.37 -10.02
CA GLY A 147 -10.90 21.19 -10.37
C GLY A 147 -9.90 20.57 -11.31
N GLY A 148 -10.11 19.33 -11.82
CA GLY A 148 -9.19 18.73 -12.79
C GLY A 148 -9.26 17.23 -12.93
N SER A 149 -8.14 16.62 -13.23
CA SER A 149 -7.99 15.17 -13.29
C SER A 149 -6.69 14.73 -12.62
N LEU A 150 -6.69 13.51 -12.10
CA LEU A 150 -5.49 12.86 -11.53
C LEU A 150 -5.17 11.59 -12.30
N THR A 151 -3.90 11.38 -12.55
CA THR A 151 -3.38 10.16 -13.12
C THR A 151 -3.28 9.08 -12.03
N VAL A 152 -3.78 7.90 -12.33
CA VAL A 152 -3.64 6.70 -11.50
C VAL A 152 -2.87 5.67 -12.31
N VAL A 153 -1.83 5.12 -11.71
CA VAL A 153 -1.01 4.07 -12.31
C VAL A 153 -1.05 2.86 -11.40
N PHE A 154 -1.37 1.69 -11.94
CA PHE A 154 -1.15 0.41 -11.26
C PHE A 154 0.03 -0.29 -11.89
N ARG A 155 0.91 -0.85 -11.07
CA ARG A 155 2.05 -1.66 -11.49
C ARG A 155 1.97 -3.03 -10.84
N PHE A 156 2.09 -4.08 -11.65
CA PHE A 156 2.07 -5.46 -11.18
C PHE A 156 3.37 -6.14 -11.60
N GLU A 157 4.02 -6.79 -10.64
CA GLU A 157 5.34 -7.41 -10.86
C GLU A 157 5.48 -8.70 -10.05
N ARG A 158 6.49 -9.48 -10.40
CA ARG A 158 6.92 -10.62 -9.58
C ARG A 158 8.19 -10.23 -8.84
N THR A 159 8.18 -10.47 -7.53
CA THR A 159 9.40 -10.30 -6.72
C THR A 159 10.46 -11.32 -7.11
N GLU A 160 11.68 -11.14 -6.63
CA GLU A 160 12.76 -12.12 -6.80
C GLU A 160 12.39 -13.52 -6.27
N LYS A 161 11.50 -13.59 -5.28
CA LYS A 161 10.95 -14.83 -4.72
C LYS A 161 9.78 -15.41 -5.54
N GLY A 162 9.40 -14.75 -6.65
CA GLY A 162 8.29 -15.16 -7.52
C GLY A 162 6.89 -14.76 -7.03
N GLU A 163 6.78 -14.03 -5.92
CA GLU A 163 5.51 -13.53 -5.39
C GLU A 163 4.93 -12.46 -6.31
N PHE A 164 3.61 -12.50 -6.55
CA PHE A 164 2.92 -11.50 -7.34
C PHE A 164 2.49 -10.33 -6.43
N VAL A 165 2.98 -9.14 -6.74
CA VAL A 165 2.70 -7.92 -5.97
C VAL A 165 2.16 -6.83 -6.88
N GLY A 166 1.38 -5.92 -6.30
CA GLY A 166 0.83 -4.76 -7.00
C GLY A 166 1.08 -3.48 -6.22
N PHE A 167 1.29 -2.41 -6.97
CA PHE A 167 1.44 -1.05 -6.44
C PHE A 167 0.54 -0.10 -7.20
N THR A 168 0.11 0.97 -6.54
CA THR A 168 -0.51 2.11 -7.21
C THR A 168 0.31 3.37 -7.00
N ASP A 169 0.35 4.20 -8.03
CA ASP A 169 1.00 5.50 -8.00
C ASP A 169 -0.02 6.58 -8.38
N SER A 170 0.10 7.76 -7.79
CA SER A 170 -0.58 8.99 -8.18
C SER A 170 0.48 10.06 -8.49
N PRO A 171 1.05 10.08 -9.71
CA PRO A 171 2.17 10.95 -10.05
C PRO A 171 1.84 12.44 -9.86
N ASP A 172 0.62 12.84 -10.18
CA ASP A 172 0.17 14.23 -10.05
C ASP A 172 0.08 14.70 -8.58
N GLN A 173 0.10 13.75 -7.62
CA GLN A 173 0.08 14.01 -6.19
C GLN A 173 1.41 13.64 -5.51
N GLY A 174 2.40 13.14 -6.25
CA GLY A 174 3.68 12.68 -5.70
C GLY A 174 3.58 11.38 -4.90
N GLY A 175 2.47 10.64 -5.01
CA GLY A 175 2.28 9.34 -4.37
C GLY A 175 2.83 8.21 -5.23
N PHE A 176 3.81 7.45 -4.72
CA PHE A 176 4.42 6.34 -5.45
C PHE A 176 4.58 5.11 -4.56
N GLY A 177 4.51 3.93 -5.19
CA GLY A 177 4.79 2.67 -4.52
C GLY A 177 3.78 2.29 -3.44
N ILE A 178 2.56 2.82 -3.48
CA ILE A 178 1.52 2.49 -2.51
C ILE A 178 1.07 1.04 -2.76
N PRO A 179 1.21 0.12 -1.79
CA PRO A 179 0.93 -1.28 -2.03
C PRO A 179 -0.56 -1.56 -2.24
N VAL A 180 -0.86 -2.38 -3.24
CA VAL A 180 -2.18 -3.01 -3.39
C VAL A 180 -2.25 -4.17 -2.41
N THR A 181 -3.12 -4.05 -1.41
CA THR A 181 -3.16 -4.96 -0.25
C THR A 181 -3.95 -6.24 -0.49
N GLU A 182 -4.93 -6.19 -1.39
CA GLU A 182 -5.69 -7.37 -1.83
C GLU A 182 -5.94 -7.30 -3.33
N MET A 183 -5.80 -8.44 -3.99
CA MET A 183 -6.02 -8.59 -5.42
C MET A 183 -6.78 -9.89 -5.71
N GLY A 184 -7.78 -9.83 -6.55
CA GLY A 184 -8.53 -11.02 -6.93
C GLY A 184 -9.56 -10.78 -8.02
N MET A 185 -10.16 -11.88 -8.49
CA MET A 185 -11.28 -11.89 -9.43
C MET A 185 -12.53 -12.41 -8.74
N SER A 186 -13.66 -11.76 -8.96
CA SER A 186 -14.99 -12.25 -8.59
C SER A 186 -15.95 -11.95 -9.72
N ASP A 187 -16.66 -12.95 -10.21
CA ASP A 187 -17.62 -12.83 -11.31
C ASP A 187 -17.08 -12.13 -12.56
N GLY A 188 -15.78 -12.36 -12.87
CA GLY A 188 -15.10 -11.75 -14.01
C GLY A 188 -14.66 -10.29 -13.80
N ILE A 189 -14.81 -9.77 -12.60
CA ILE A 189 -14.39 -8.42 -12.19
C ILE A 189 -13.11 -8.51 -11.38
N LEU A 190 -12.10 -7.77 -11.80
CA LEU A 190 -10.87 -7.55 -11.03
C LEU A 190 -11.19 -6.63 -9.85
N ILE A 191 -10.75 -7.04 -8.66
CA ILE A 191 -10.88 -6.28 -7.42
C ILE A 191 -9.49 -6.01 -6.88
N LEU A 192 -9.16 -4.73 -6.69
CA LEU A 192 -7.90 -4.27 -6.10
C LEU A 192 -8.23 -3.41 -4.89
N LYS A 193 -7.71 -3.76 -3.70
CA LYS A 193 -7.84 -2.93 -2.51
C LYS A 193 -6.52 -2.27 -2.16
N ILE A 194 -6.58 -1.01 -1.79
CA ILE A 194 -5.45 -0.18 -1.42
C ILE A 194 -5.76 0.38 -0.01
N SER A 195 -5.50 -0.42 1.02
CA SER A 195 -5.92 -0.10 2.40
C SER A 195 -5.33 1.21 2.91
N THR A 196 -4.10 1.55 2.53
CA THR A 196 -3.41 2.79 2.94
C THR A 196 -4.18 4.06 2.61
N ILE A 197 -4.92 4.06 1.49
CA ILE A 197 -5.72 5.20 1.03
C ILE A 197 -7.22 4.92 1.10
N GLN A 198 -7.63 3.83 1.77
CA GLN A 198 -9.01 3.36 1.82
C GLN A 198 -9.65 3.27 0.41
N GLY A 199 -8.85 2.85 -0.57
CA GLY A 199 -9.24 2.76 -1.97
C GLY A 199 -9.64 1.34 -2.38
N GLU A 200 -10.64 1.23 -3.25
CA GLU A 200 -11.02 -0.02 -3.92
C GLU A 200 -11.25 0.27 -5.41
N TYR A 201 -10.54 -0.45 -6.27
CA TYR A 201 -10.79 -0.44 -7.70
C TYR A 201 -11.50 -1.73 -8.13
N LYS A 202 -12.55 -1.60 -8.92
CA LYS A 202 -13.26 -2.71 -9.56
C LYS A 202 -13.35 -2.47 -11.04
N GLY A 203 -12.91 -3.45 -11.84
CA GLY A 203 -12.93 -3.30 -13.29
C GLY A 203 -12.91 -4.62 -14.05
N LYS A 204 -13.41 -4.62 -15.25
CA LYS A 204 -13.40 -5.76 -16.16
C LYS A 204 -12.02 -5.86 -16.85
N LEU A 205 -11.29 -6.93 -16.58
CA LEU A 205 -9.94 -7.17 -17.12
C LEU A 205 -10.00 -7.57 -18.60
N GLY A 206 -9.62 -6.65 -19.50
CA GLY A 206 -9.42 -6.87 -20.93
C GLY A 206 -7.97 -7.21 -21.28
N GLU A 207 -7.62 -7.25 -22.55
CA GLU A 207 -6.23 -7.52 -23.03
C GLU A 207 -5.31 -6.31 -22.75
N ASN A 208 -5.73 -5.11 -23.17
CA ASN A 208 -4.96 -3.89 -23.07
C ASN A 208 -5.71 -2.78 -22.31
N GLU A 209 -6.85 -3.11 -21.73
CA GLU A 209 -7.70 -2.17 -21.03
C GLU A 209 -8.38 -2.85 -19.83
N ILE A 210 -8.52 -2.11 -18.72
CA ILE A 210 -9.35 -2.49 -17.59
C ILE A 210 -10.35 -1.35 -17.39
N ALA A 211 -11.60 -1.59 -17.77
CA ALA A 211 -12.67 -0.61 -17.62
C ALA A 211 -13.38 -0.80 -16.28
N GLY A 212 -13.42 0.24 -15.46
CA GLY A 212 -13.95 0.12 -14.11
C GLY A 212 -14.12 1.44 -13.38
N GLU A 213 -14.09 1.36 -12.06
CA GLU A 213 -14.26 2.50 -11.16
C GLU A 213 -13.36 2.38 -9.94
N LEU A 214 -12.87 3.51 -9.46
CA LEU A 214 -12.14 3.65 -8.20
C LEU A 214 -13.07 4.26 -7.15
N LYS A 215 -13.27 3.55 -6.05
CA LYS A 215 -13.98 4.05 -4.87
C LYS A 215 -12.96 4.49 -3.82
N GLN A 216 -13.05 5.74 -3.37
CA GLN A 216 -12.18 6.30 -2.33
C GLN A 216 -12.92 7.39 -1.56
N ALA A 217 -12.78 7.41 -0.23
CA ALA A 217 -13.41 8.41 0.65
C ALA A 217 -14.92 8.64 0.37
N GLY A 218 -15.66 7.55 0.10
CA GLY A 218 -17.09 7.60 -0.21
C GLY A 218 -17.44 8.03 -1.64
N MET A 219 -16.48 8.48 -2.43
CA MET A 219 -16.68 8.84 -3.84
C MET A 219 -16.40 7.65 -4.75
N THR A 220 -17.19 7.52 -5.81
CA THR A 220 -16.96 6.55 -6.88
C THR A 220 -16.61 7.29 -8.15
N MET A 221 -15.46 7.02 -8.71
CA MET A 221 -14.89 7.71 -9.88
C MET A 221 -14.67 6.72 -11.01
N PRO A 222 -15.25 6.92 -12.19
CA PRO A 222 -14.92 6.10 -13.35
C PRO A 222 -13.41 6.13 -13.62
N LEU A 223 -12.81 4.95 -13.85
CA LEU A 223 -11.40 4.81 -14.17
C LEU A 223 -11.19 3.68 -15.17
N THR A 224 -10.83 4.06 -16.39
CA THR A 224 -10.38 3.12 -17.41
C THR A 224 -8.85 3.15 -17.46
N LEU A 225 -8.25 2.00 -17.21
CA LEU A 225 -6.81 1.81 -17.25
C LEU A 225 -6.39 1.20 -18.58
N LYS A 226 -5.35 1.75 -19.21
CA LYS A 226 -4.73 1.20 -20.42
C LYS A 226 -3.37 0.60 -20.07
N LYS A 227 -3.05 -0.54 -20.70
CA LYS A 227 -1.77 -1.21 -20.50
C LYS A 227 -0.65 -0.39 -21.14
N GLY A 228 0.41 -0.15 -20.41
CA GLY A 228 1.58 0.61 -20.83
C GLY A 228 2.19 1.41 -19.70
N GLU A 229 3.44 1.80 -19.87
CA GLU A 229 4.11 2.65 -18.89
C GLU A 229 3.55 4.08 -18.94
N TYR A 230 3.35 4.68 -17.77
CA TYR A 230 3.08 6.11 -17.68
C TYR A 230 4.37 6.89 -17.96
N LYS A 231 4.31 7.79 -18.94
CA LYS A 231 5.47 8.55 -19.43
C LYS A 231 5.47 10.01 -19.00
N GLY A 232 4.52 10.42 -18.16
CA GLY A 232 4.37 11.83 -17.80
C GLY A 232 3.67 12.68 -18.85
N PRO A 233 3.42 13.96 -18.55
CA PRO A 233 2.88 14.92 -19.50
C PRO A 233 3.89 15.22 -20.63
N VAL A 234 3.38 15.39 -21.85
CA VAL A 234 4.19 15.84 -23.00
C VAL A 234 4.50 17.32 -22.81
N LEU A 235 5.79 17.65 -22.89
CA LEU A 235 6.28 19.02 -22.80
C LEU A 235 6.52 19.59 -24.19
N THR A 236 6.19 20.85 -24.40
CA THR A 236 6.39 21.55 -25.66
C THR A 236 7.39 22.68 -25.49
N LEU A 237 8.53 22.57 -26.13
CA LEU A 237 9.59 23.57 -26.17
C LEU A 237 10.16 23.65 -27.61
N PRO A 238 10.88 24.72 -27.97
CA PRO A 238 11.62 24.73 -29.21
C PRO A 238 12.57 23.54 -29.32
N LYS A 239 12.65 22.90 -30.51
CA LYS A 239 13.43 21.69 -30.74
C LYS A 239 14.87 21.79 -30.22
N GLU A 240 15.54 22.91 -30.52
CA GLU A 240 16.92 23.16 -30.08
C GLU A 240 17.09 23.15 -28.57
N VAL A 241 16.04 23.57 -27.81
CA VAL A 241 16.04 23.57 -26.36
C VAL A 241 15.80 22.17 -25.86
N MET A 242 14.85 21.43 -26.44
CA MET A 242 14.60 20.02 -26.08
C MET A 242 15.88 19.19 -26.30
N ASP A 243 16.53 19.32 -27.44
CA ASP A 243 17.77 18.60 -27.76
C ASP A 243 18.89 18.89 -26.75
N LYS A 244 19.02 20.13 -26.29
CA LYS A 244 19.98 20.51 -25.24
C LYS A 244 19.61 19.97 -23.85
N LEU A 245 18.30 19.92 -23.54
CA LEU A 245 17.83 19.45 -22.26
C LEU A 245 17.91 17.93 -22.11
N LEU A 246 17.87 17.16 -23.19
CA LEU A 246 17.92 15.68 -23.12
C LEU A 246 19.02 15.17 -22.19
N GLY A 247 18.67 14.18 -21.36
CA GLY A 247 19.52 13.55 -20.36
C GLY A 247 19.23 14.00 -18.94
N GLU A 248 20.19 13.82 -18.05
CA GLU A 248 20.07 14.13 -16.63
C GLU A 248 20.79 15.42 -16.27
N TRP A 249 20.20 16.14 -15.32
CA TRP A 249 20.72 17.40 -14.78
C TRP A 249 20.62 17.36 -13.28
N ASN A 250 21.72 17.45 -12.55
CA ASN A 250 21.70 17.26 -11.10
C ASN A 250 22.51 18.33 -10.36
N GLY A 251 22.08 18.59 -9.12
CA GLY A 251 22.74 19.53 -8.25
C GLY A 251 22.10 19.60 -6.85
N PRO A 252 22.85 20.20 -5.89
CA PRO A 252 22.33 20.37 -4.54
C PRO A 252 21.33 21.54 -4.45
N LEU A 253 20.20 21.30 -3.82
CA LEU A 253 19.23 22.31 -3.38
C LEU A 253 19.38 22.51 -1.88
N THR A 254 19.79 23.71 -1.45
CA THR A 254 19.91 24.04 -0.04
C THR A 254 18.53 24.23 0.60
N MET A 255 18.30 23.57 1.73
CA MET A 255 17.02 23.64 2.43
C MET A 255 16.99 24.85 3.41
N PRO A 256 15.84 25.53 3.57
CA PRO A 256 15.71 26.64 4.52
C PRO A 256 16.04 26.27 5.99
N THR A 257 15.86 25.00 6.32
CA THR A 257 16.15 24.43 7.66
C THR A 257 17.61 24.02 7.85
N GLY A 258 18.45 24.31 6.87
CA GLY A 258 19.84 23.83 6.82
C GLY A 258 19.98 22.49 6.10
N GLY A 259 21.19 22.17 5.68
CA GLY A 259 21.48 20.99 4.86
C GLY A 259 21.14 21.19 3.38
N SER A 260 21.29 20.15 2.58
CA SER A 260 20.97 20.13 1.16
C SER A 260 20.47 18.77 0.73
N ILE A 261 19.61 18.77 -0.26
CA ILE A 261 19.15 17.56 -0.96
C ILE A 261 19.62 17.60 -2.40
N ILE A 262 19.83 16.45 -3.00
CA ILE A 262 20.11 16.36 -4.43
C ILE A 262 18.79 16.38 -5.19
N VAL A 263 18.75 17.24 -6.19
CA VAL A 263 17.67 17.31 -7.19
C VAL A 263 18.23 16.84 -8.51
N VAL A 264 17.49 15.97 -9.21
CA VAL A 264 17.83 15.47 -10.53
C VAL A 264 16.65 15.70 -11.45
N PHE A 265 16.80 16.52 -12.49
CA PHE A 265 15.86 16.55 -13.60
C PHE A 265 16.31 15.57 -14.67
N ARG A 266 15.38 14.79 -15.20
CA ARG A 266 15.60 13.88 -16.33
C ARG A 266 14.66 14.26 -17.45
N PHE A 267 15.21 14.45 -18.65
CA PHE A 267 14.45 14.72 -19.87
C PHE A 267 14.73 13.64 -20.90
N GLU A 268 13.66 13.12 -21.50
CA GLU A 268 13.76 12.03 -22.46
C GLU A 268 12.75 12.17 -23.61
N MET A 269 13.07 11.57 -24.74
CA MET A 269 12.11 11.34 -25.82
C MET A 269 11.49 9.97 -25.65
N THR A 270 10.16 9.91 -25.62
CA THR A 270 9.44 8.64 -25.62
C THR A 270 9.60 7.92 -26.97
N LYS A 271 9.19 6.65 -27.04
CA LYS A 271 9.14 5.90 -28.32
C LYS A 271 8.23 6.55 -29.35
N ASN A 272 7.29 7.39 -28.93
CA ASN A 272 6.38 8.13 -29.80
C ASN A 272 6.92 9.52 -30.18
N SER A 273 8.20 9.79 -29.91
CA SER A 273 8.84 11.10 -30.15
C SER A 273 8.21 12.25 -29.33
N GLU A 274 7.67 11.94 -28.14
CA GLU A 274 7.14 12.92 -27.20
C GLU A 274 8.23 13.31 -26.22
N PHE A 275 8.42 14.61 -25.97
CA PHE A 275 9.39 15.10 -24.99
C PHE A 275 8.74 15.16 -23.61
N VAL A 276 9.33 14.49 -22.64
CA VAL A 276 8.85 14.40 -21.25
C VAL A 276 9.97 14.71 -20.27
N GLY A 277 9.61 15.13 -19.06
CA GLY A 277 10.57 15.47 -18.01
C GLY A 277 10.11 14.97 -16.65
N PHE A 278 11.07 14.61 -15.82
CA PHE A 278 10.85 14.15 -14.46
C PHE A 278 11.82 14.82 -13.49
N LEU A 279 11.40 14.97 -12.26
CA LEU A 279 12.24 15.35 -11.14
C LEU A 279 12.35 14.17 -10.17
N ASP A 280 13.60 13.87 -9.79
CA ASP A 280 13.92 12.92 -8.74
C ASP A 280 14.58 13.66 -7.56
N SER A 281 14.37 13.18 -6.34
CA SER A 281 15.11 13.60 -5.15
C SER A 281 15.62 12.36 -4.42
N PRO A 282 16.82 11.87 -4.78
CA PRO A 282 17.37 10.63 -4.22
C PRO A 282 17.49 10.62 -2.70
N ASP A 283 17.82 11.77 -2.12
CA ASP A 283 17.96 11.93 -0.66
C ASP A 283 16.62 11.85 0.09
N GLN A 284 15.50 12.00 -0.64
CA GLN A 284 14.15 11.89 -0.13
C GLN A 284 13.44 10.61 -0.60
N GLY A 285 14.12 9.78 -1.40
CA GLY A 285 13.53 8.60 -2.02
C GLY A 285 12.47 8.91 -3.10
N ALA A 286 12.26 10.17 -3.45
CA ALA A 286 11.31 10.56 -4.48
C ALA A 286 11.90 10.30 -5.88
N LYS A 287 11.12 9.66 -6.75
CA LYS A 287 11.53 9.32 -8.10
C LYS A 287 10.37 9.44 -9.07
N GLY A 288 10.64 10.05 -10.24
CA GLY A 288 9.68 10.09 -11.33
C GLY A 288 8.56 11.11 -11.15
N LEU A 289 8.76 12.16 -10.34
CA LEU A 289 7.81 13.27 -10.25
C LEU A 289 7.74 13.97 -11.61
N PRO A 290 6.58 14.00 -12.28
CA PRO A 290 6.52 14.57 -13.63
C PRO A 290 6.72 16.09 -13.62
N VAL A 291 7.51 16.57 -14.57
CA VAL A 291 7.46 17.98 -14.96
C VAL A 291 6.17 18.16 -15.74
N THR A 292 5.27 18.96 -15.21
CA THR A 292 3.90 19.09 -15.73
C THR A 292 3.77 20.19 -16.78
N GLU A 293 4.64 21.19 -16.73
CA GLU A 293 4.70 22.27 -17.70
C GLU A 293 6.15 22.68 -17.92
N ALA A 294 6.48 23.00 -19.16
CA ALA A 294 7.74 23.63 -19.54
C ALA A 294 7.47 24.82 -20.46
N ASN A 295 8.06 25.96 -20.17
CA ASN A 295 7.93 27.18 -20.97
C ASN A 295 9.28 27.87 -21.10
N LEU A 296 9.52 28.48 -22.26
CA LEU A 296 10.68 29.32 -22.54
C LEU A 296 10.21 30.72 -22.95
N SER A 297 10.54 31.73 -22.13
CA SER A 297 10.29 33.12 -22.44
C SER A 297 11.52 33.95 -22.10
N ASP A 298 11.96 34.83 -23.00
CA ASP A 298 13.12 35.71 -22.80
C ASP A 298 14.38 34.94 -22.32
N ALA A 299 14.65 33.79 -22.98
CA ALA A 299 15.72 32.83 -22.63
C ALA A 299 15.65 32.26 -21.22
N LYS A 300 14.55 32.48 -20.50
CA LYS A 300 14.29 31.86 -19.18
C LYS A 300 13.40 30.64 -19.33
N LEU A 301 13.94 29.52 -18.91
CA LEU A 301 13.23 28.23 -18.84
C LEU A 301 12.46 28.17 -17.52
N THR A 302 11.16 27.89 -17.61
CA THR A 302 10.31 27.59 -16.47
C THR A 302 9.88 26.13 -16.55
N LEU A 303 10.08 25.36 -15.46
CA LEU A 303 9.66 23.97 -15.31
C LEU A 303 8.77 23.88 -14.07
N LYS A 304 7.54 23.38 -14.21
CA LYS A 304 6.64 23.19 -13.06
C LYS A 304 6.51 21.73 -12.68
N ILE A 305 6.44 21.48 -11.40
CA ILE A 305 6.21 20.17 -10.79
C ILE A 305 5.00 20.32 -9.88
N THR A 306 3.81 20.12 -10.44
CA THR A 306 2.53 20.39 -9.76
C THR A 306 2.38 19.60 -8.47
N SER A 307 2.84 18.34 -8.43
CA SER A 307 2.80 17.50 -7.25
C SER A 307 3.53 18.08 -6.03
N LEU A 308 4.53 18.92 -6.26
CA LEU A 308 5.28 19.59 -5.21
C LEU A 308 4.83 21.04 -4.98
N ASN A 309 3.86 21.56 -5.76
CA ASN A 309 3.64 22.99 -5.91
C ASN A 309 4.98 23.73 -6.13
N GLY A 310 5.84 23.13 -6.99
CA GLY A 310 7.22 23.51 -7.19
C GLY A 310 7.46 24.06 -8.59
N GLU A 311 8.36 25.03 -8.71
CA GLU A 311 8.73 25.63 -9.98
C GLU A 311 10.24 25.92 -10.02
N PHE A 312 10.92 25.48 -11.09
CA PHE A 312 12.26 25.95 -11.42
C PHE A 312 12.18 27.07 -12.46
N LYS A 313 12.84 28.18 -12.19
CA LYS A 313 13.05 29.27 -13.15
C LYS A 313 14.53 29.56 -13.30
N GLY A 314 15.05 29.45 -14.53
CA GLY A 314 16.47 29.65 -14.76
C GLY A 314 16.82 29.76 -16.23
N GLN A 315 18.11 29.74 -16.51
CA GLN A 315 18.68 29.82 -17.85
C GLN A 315 19.56 28.61 -18.14
N LEU A 316 19.52 28.16 -19.38
CA LEU A 316 20.43 27.15 -19.92
C LEU A 316 21.71 27.82 -20.37
N SER A 317 22.83 27.51 -19.76
CA SER A 317 24.15 28.06 -20.08
C SER A 317 25.16 26.90 -20.24
N GLY A 318 25.37 26.48 -21.50
CA GLY A 318 26.18 25.27 -21.76
C GLY A 318 25.60 24.05 -21.09
N ASP A 319 26.40 23.37 -20.27
CA ASP A 319 26.02 22.19 -19.51
C ASP A 319 25.51 22.53 -18.10
N LYS A 320 24.98 23.75 -17.90
CA LYS A 320 24.40 24.19 -16.64
C LYS A 320 23.01 24.76 -16.84
N LEU A 321 22.10 24.40 -15.90
CA LEU A 321 20.83 25.07 -15.65
C LEU A 321 21.02 25.92 -14.40
N VAL A 322 21.04 27.25 -14.54
CA VAL A 322 21.28 28.17 -13.44
C VAL A 322 20.03 28.99 -13.15
N GLY A 323 19.52 28.92 -11.94
CA GLY A 323 18.28 29.59 -11.59
C GLY A 323 17.91 29.43 -10.13
N ALA A 324 16.62 29.35 -9.87
CA ALA A 324 16.07 29.13 -8.54
C ALA A 324 14.91 28.12 -8.59
N PHE A 325 14.78 27.34 -7.55
CA PHE A 325 13.64 26.48 -7.30
C PHE A 325 12.74 27.13 -6.25
N THR A 326 11.48 27.34 -6.60
CA THR A 326 10.48 27.93 -5.73
C THR A 326 9.49 26.85 -5.29
N GLN A 327 9.27 26.71 -3.99
CA GLN A 327 8.29 25.79 -3.42
C GLN A 327 7.65 26.41 -2.18
N ALA A 328 6.32 26.32 -2.06
CA ALA A 328 5.57 26.91 -0.94
C ALA A 328 5.94 28.37 -0.65
N GLY A 329 6.18 29.18 -1.68
CA GLY A 329 6.57 30.59 -1.57
C GLY A 329 8.05 30.86 -1.28
N ASN A 330 8.85 29.84 -0.97
CA ASN A 330 10.29 29.98 -0.72
C ASN A 330 11.05 29.73 -2.02
N SER A 331 11.92 30.68 -2.39
CA SER A 331 12.77 30.59 -3.57
C SER A 331 14.22 30.34 -3.16
N THR A 332 14.81 29.26 -3.63
CA THR A 332 16.16 28.84 -3.30
C THR A 332 17.01 28.74 -4.57
N PRO A 333 18.20 29.35 -4.63
CA PRO A 333 19.12 29.21 -5.75
C PRO A 333 19.39 27.73 -6.05
N LEU A 334 19.35 27.34 -7.32
CA LEU A 334 19.64 26.00 -7.78
C LEU A 334 20.46 26.05 -9.07
N THR A 335 21.61 25.40 -9.02
CA THR A 335 22.44 25.17 -10.20
C THR A 335 22.52 23.67 -10.44
N LEU A 336 22.09 23.26 -11.62
CA LEU A 336 22.16 21.85 -12.05
C LEU A 336 23.22 21.71 -13.13
N ASN A 337 24.02 20.67 -13.04
CA ASN A 337 25.02 20.30 -14.04
C ASN A 337 24.52 19.12 -14.86
N LYS A 338 24.76 19.16 -16.18
CA LYS A 338 24.42 18.06 -17.08
C LYS A 338 25.30 16.86 -16.79
N GLY A 339 24.70 15.68 -16.72
CA GLY A 339 25.37 14.41 -16.48
C GLY A 339 24.54 13.49 -15.62
N ALA A 340 24.81 12.19 -15.70
CA ALA A 340 24.11 11.21 -14.86
C ALA A 340 24.42 11.42 -13.39
N TYR A 341 23.36 11.39 -12.55
CA TYR A 341 23.55 11.39 -11.11
C TYR A 341 24.11 10.04 -10.65
N VAL A 342 25.24 10.09 -10.02
CA VAL A 342 25.86 8.93 -9.38
C VAL A 342 25.65 9.06 -7.87
N ALA A 343 24.81 8.21 -7.30
CA ALA A 343 24.55 8.22 -5.87
C ALA A 343 25.87 7.92 -5.10
N PRO A 344 26.21 8.70 -4.06
CA PRO A 344 27.34 8.40 -3.21
C PRO A 344 27.20 7.01 -2.61
N VAL A 345 28.25 6.23 -2.66
CA VAL A 345 28.30 4.93 -1.99
C VAL A 345 28.79 5.13 -0.56
N TYR A 346 27.88 5.01 0.40
CA TYR A 346 28.26 5.06 1.81
C TYR A 346 28.66 3.66 2.26
N LYS A 347 29.95 3.53 2.66
CA LYS A 347 30.50 2.29 3.21
C LYS A 347 30.51 2.43 4.73
N LEU A 348 29.85 1.49 5.40
CA LEU A 348 29.84 1.45 6.85
C LEU A 348 31.10 0.73 7.32
N SER A 349 31.92 1.42 8.12
CA SER A 349 33.12 0.84 8.71
C SER A 349 32.81 0.41 10.14
N MET A 350 32.83 -0.90 10.39
CA MET A 350 32.59 -1.48 11.71
C MET A 350 33.24 -2.87 11.82
N PRO A 351 33.44 -3.40 13.04
CA PRO A 351 33.96 -4.73 13.24
C PRO A 351 33.17 -5.82 12.54
N LYS A 352 33.79 -6.88 12.09
CA LYS A 352 33.18 -7.97 11.33
C LYS A 352 31.99 -8.59 12.07
N ASP A 353 32.14 -8.83 13.36
CA ASP A 353 31.08 -9.38 14.21
C ASP A 353 29.85 -8.45 14.32
N ALA A 354 30.09 -7.13 14.32
CA ALA A 354 29.02 -6.13 14.28
C ALA A 354 28.29 -6.14 12.93
N MET A 355 29.02 -6.26 11.81
CA MET A 355 28.42 -6.38 10.48
C MET A 355 27.55 -7.65 10.38
N GLU A 356 28.04 -8.79 10.89
CA GLU A 356 27.30 -10.06 10.88
C GLU A 356 26.01 -9.99 11.71
N LYS A 357 26.07 -9.37 12.90
CA LYS A 357 24.89 -9.15 13.74
C LYS A 357 23.84 -8.28 13.07
N LEU A 358 24.24 -7.21 12.39
CA LEU A 358 23.33 -6.28 11.73
C LEU A 358 22.83 -6.78 10.37
N SER A 359 23.60 -7.60 9.65
CA SER A 359 23.23 -8.07 8.30
C SER A 359 21.82 -8.60 8.20
N GLY A 360 21.10 -8.25 7.13
CA GLY A 360 19.73 -8.64 6.85
C GLY A 360 18.74 -7.49 6.95
N LYS A 361 17.46 -7.85 6.98
CA LYS A 361 16.33 -6.90 7.08
C LYS A 361 15.79 -6.87 8.51
N TRP A 362 15.42 -5.68 8.95
CA TRP A 362 14.85 -5.39 10.25
C TRP A 362 13.55 -4.65 10.06
N ASN A 363 12.43 -5.31 10.37
CA ASN A 363 11.09 -4.78 10.13
C ASN A 363 10.50 -4.20 11.42
N GLY A 364 9.86 -3.05 11.33
CA GLY A 364 9.20 -2.37 12.44
C GLY A 364 8.06 -1.48 11.98
N LYS A 365 7.43 -0.83 12.95
CA LYS A 365 6.35 0.13 12.72
C LYS A 365 6.75 1.49 13.29
N MET A 366 6.71 2.51 12.45
CA MET A 366 6.88 3.91 12.84
C MET A 366 5.53 4.47 13.27
N PRO A 367 5.36 4.90 14.52
CA PRO A 367 4.14 5.61 14.92
C PRO A 367 3.89 6.84 14.06
N SER A 368 2.63 7.17 13.83
CA SER A 368 2.29 8.37 13.08
C SER A 368 2.65 9.64 13.88
N TRP A 369 3.05 10.70 13.19
CA TRP A 369 3.41 12.00 13.80
C TRP A 369 2.24 12.67 14.51
N ASP A 370 1.00 12.41 14.06
CA ASP A 370 -0.22 12.98 14.63
C ASP A 370 -0.80 12.15 15.77
N GLY A 371 -0.23 10.96 16.03
CA GLY A 371 -0.71 10.00 17.03
C GLY A 371 -2.10 9.44 16.75
N LYS A 372 -2.67 9.69 15.55
CA LYS A 372 -4.05 9.31 15.18
C LYS A 372 -4.11 8.34 14.02
N SER A 373 -3.13 8.41 13.12
CA SER A 373 -3.04 7.54 11.96
C SER A 373 -2.35 6.22 12.32
N ASP A 374 -2.61 5.17 11.55
CA ASP A 374 -1.96 3.87 11.75
C ASP A 374 -0.43 3.96 11.62
N PRO A 375 0.31 3.22 12.44
CA PRO A 375 1.76 3.13 12.32
C PRO A 375 2.17 2.59 10.95
N SER A 376 3.12 3.27 10.30
CA SER A 376 3.64 2.89 8.98
C SER A 376 4.81 1.93 9.08
N ASP A 377 4.98 1.09 8.06
CA ASP A 377 6.12 0.18 7.98
C ASP A 377 7.44 0.96 7.84
N VAL A 378 8.44 0.54 8.59
CA VAL A 378 9.83 0.96 8.45
C VAL A 378 10.72 -0.27 8.39
N VAL A 379 11.65 -0.28 7.45
CA VAL A 379 12.56 -1.39 7.23
C VAL A 379 14.00 -0.88 7.20
N PHE A 380 14.87 -1.42 8.08
CA PHE A 380 16.31 -1.20 7.97
C PHE A 380 16.92 -2.41 7.26
N ARG A 381 17.73 -2.14 6.24
CA ARG A 381 18.45 -3.16 5.48
C ARG A 381 19.94 -2.96 5.58
N PHE A 382 20.65 -4.02 5.96
CA PHE A 382 22.12 -4.03 6.00
C PHE A 382 22.61 -5.18 5.13
N GLU A 383 23.46 -4.86 4.16
CA GLU A 383 23.94 -5.81 3.17
C GLU A 383 25.42 -5.69 2.90
N LYS A 384 26.06 -6.81 2.62
CA LYS A 384 27.43 -6.87 2.14
C LYS A 384 27.41 -6.96 0.62
N ALA A 385 27.93 -5.94 -0.04
CA ALA A 385 28.05 -5.93 -1.50
C ALA A 385 29.09 -6.96 -1.98
N LYS A 386 29.04 -7.32 -3.26
CA LYS A 386 29.97 -8.30 -3.88
C LYS A 386 31.43 -7.91 -3.74
N ASN A 387 31.75 -6.62 -3.69
CA ASN A 387 33.12 -6.09 -3.48
C ASN A 387 33.54 -6.06 -2.00
N GLY A 388 32.73 -6.58 -1.09
CA GLY A 388 33.00 -6.63 0.34
C GLY A 388 32.53 -5.42 1.15
N ASP A 389 32.04 -4.35 0.51
CA ASP A 389 31.55 -3.16 1.18
C ASP A 389 30.28 -3.48 1.98
N PHE A 390 30.20 -2.99 3.22
CA PHE A 390 29.00 -3.07 4.04
C PHE A 390 28.20 -1.78 3.93
N LYS A 391 26.90 -1.91 3.66
CA LYS A 391 25.97 -0.79 3.40
C LYS A 391 24.71 -0.94 4.23
N GLY A 392 24.09 0.19 4.56
CA GLY A 392 22.80 0.22 5.25
C GLY A 392 21.83 1.15 4.53
N PHE A 393 20.56 0.80 4.56
CA PHE A 393 19.46 1.57 3.98
C PHE A 393 18.25 1.54 4.90
N VAL A 394 17.43 2.58 4.80
CA VAL A 394 16.12 2.65 5.48
C VAL A 394 15.05 2.87 4.43
N ASP A 395 13.98 2.08 4.52
CA ASP A 395 12.80 2.19 3.67
C ASP A 395 11.57 2.54 4.53
N MET A 396 10.73 3.43 4.04
CA MET A 396 9.42 3.78 4.58
C MET A 396 8.39 3.69 3.44
N PRO A 397 7.93 2.49 3.08
CA PRO A 397 7.13 2.27 1.87
C PRO A 397 5.81 3.05 1.86
N ALA A 398 5.16 3.18 3.02
CA ALA A 398 3.92 3.94 3.15
C ALA A 398 4.08 5.45 2.88
N GLN A 399 5.32 5.95 2.94
CA GLN A 399 5.67 7.34 2.62
C GLN A 399 6.28 7.46 1.21
N GLY A 400 6.29 6.38 0.42
CA GLY A 400 6.93 6.33 -0.89
C GLY A 400 8.45 6.45 -0.87
N THR A 401 9.06 6.34 0.32
CA THR A 401 10.50 6.53 0.52
C THR A 401 11.20 5.18 0.60
N THR A 402 12.15 4.94 -0.28
CA THR A 402 12.96 3.71 -0.29
C THR A 402 14.43 4.01 -0.51
N GLY A 403 15.31 3.22 0.11
CA GLY A 403 16.75 3.28 -0.12
C GLY A 403 17.44 4.51 0.49
N MET A 404 16.88 5.13 1.54
CA MET A 404 17.62 6.18 2.27
C MET A 404 18.92 5.61 2.82
N PRO A 405 20.09 6.14 2.45
CA PRO A 405 21.34 5.54 2.85
C PRO A 405 21.68 5.83 4.31
N VAL A 406 22.15 4.81 5.00
CA VAL A 406 22.87 4.97 6.27
C VAL A 406 24.27 5.43 5.95
N THR A 407 24.66 6.60 6.42
CA THR A 407 25.97 7.22 6.15
C THR A 407 27.03 6.84 7.15
N GLU A 408 26.62 6.61 8.40
CA GLU A 408 27.48 6.17 9.49
C GLU A 408 26.74 5.16 10.37
N ALA A 409 27.46 4.16 10.85
CA ALA A 409 26.96 3.18 11.80
C ALA A 409 28.04 2.86 12.83
N ASN A 410 27.65 2.82 14.10
CA ASN A 410 28.49 2.38 15.19
C ASN A 410 27.71 1.40 16.07
N LEU A 411 28.27 0.23 16.31
CA LEU A 411 27.74 -0.77 17.25
C LEU A 411 28.79 -1.11 18.28
N SER A 412 28.56 -0.72 19.53
CA SER A 412 29.47 -1.00 20.66
C SER A 412 28.64 -1.43 21.86
N GLU A 413 28.99 -2.56 22.48
CA GLU A 413 28.26 -3.12 23.65
C GLU A 413 26.76 -3.25 23.45
N GLY A 414 26.34 -3.61 22.22
CA GLY A 414 24.94 -3.71 21.84
C GLY A 414 24.25 -2.37 21.57
N LYS A 415 24.89 -1.22 21.83
CA LYS A 415 24.36 0.11 21.50
C LYS A 415 24.65 0.43 20.05
N LEU A 416 23.61 0.63 19.26
CA LEU A 416 23.67 0.98 17.85
C LEU A 416 23.33 2.45 17.66
N THR A 417 24.21 3.16 16.96
CA THR A 417 23.95 4.51 16.45
C THR A 417 24.04 4.49 14.94
N LEU A 418 23.03 5.02 14.27
CA LEU A 418 23.00 5.17 12.81
C LEU A 418 22.77 6.64 12.48
N LYS A 419 23.50 7.18 11.50
CA LYS A 419 23.16 8.42 10.82
C LYS A 419 22.57 8.08 9.45
N ILE A 420 21.42 8.66 9.14
CA ILE A 420 20.66 8.39 7.93
C ILE A 420 20.56 9.69 7.14
N LYS A 421 20.89 9.60 5.84
CA LYS A 421 20.79 10.76 4.96
C LYS A 421 19.34 10.94 4.52
N ALA A 422 18.75 12.03 4.93
CA ALA A 422 17.42 12.49 4.57
C ALA A 422 17.44 14.00 4.37
N ALA A 423 16.31 14.61 3.99
CA ALA A 423 16.18 16.06 3.85
C ALA A 423 16.57 16.84 5.13
N MET A 424 16.25 16.27 6.28
CA MET A 424 16.79 16.68 7.58
C MET A 424 17.66 15.55 8.14
N PRO A 425 18.76 15.88 8.84
CA PRO A 425 19.59 14.87 9.49
C PRO A 425 18.75 13.99 10.42
N VAL A 426 18.85 12.70 10.24
CA VAL A 426 18.18 11.68 11.06
C VAL A 426 19.23 10.84 11.76
N GLU A 427 19.03 10.57 13.03
CA GLU A 427 19.81 9.65 13.81
C GLU A 427 18.91 8.58 14.43
N PHE A 428 19.33 7.34 14.41
CA PHE A 428 18.70 6.29 15.20
C PHE A 428 19.67 5.85 16.29
N LYS A 429 19.18 5.82 17.53
CA LYS A 429 19.93 5.30 18.69
C LYS A 429 19.15 4.19 19.35
N GLY A 430 19.73 3.00 19.42
CA GLY A 430 19.04 1.83 19.97
C GLY A 430 19.94 0.78 20.57
N GLN A 431 19.31 -0.20 21.19
CA GLN A 431 19.94 -1.38 21.78
C GLN A 431 19.63 -2.59 20.91
N LEU A 432 20.67 -3.27 20.46
CA LEU A 432 20.60 -4.56 19.77
C LEU A 432 20.65 -5.71 20.77
N SER A 433 19.65 -6.59 20.77
CA SER A 433 19.59 -7.77 21.61
C SER A 433 19.02 -8.95 20.80
N GLY A 434 19.89 -9.86 20.34
CA GLY A 434 19.53 -10.95 19.46
C GLY A 434 18.87 -10.43 18.16
N ASP A 435 17.65 -10.85 17.90
CA ASP A 435 16.85 -10.47 16.73
C ASP A 435 15.97 -9.23 16.97
N LYS A 436 16.20 -8.48 18.04
CA LYS A 436 15.47 -7.26 18.37
C LYS A 436 16.39 -6.05 18.40
N LEU A 437 15.92 -4.95 17.81
CA LEU A 437 16.56 -3.64 17.84
C LEU A 437 15.54 -2.62 18.33
N VAL A 438 15.73 -2.08 19.53
CA VAL A 438 14.80 -1.13 20.17
C VAL A 438 15.52 0.17 20.44
N GLY A 439 14.95 1.30 20.04
CA GLY A 439 15.60 2.59 20.18
C GLY A 439 14.67 3.76 19.82
N GLU A 440 15.30 4.87 19.51
CA GLU A 440 14.65 6.12 19.17
C GLU A 440 15.11 6.64 17.80
N TRP A 441 14.17 7.06 17.03
CA TRP A 441 14.36 7.80 15.79
C TRP A 441 14.38 9.29 16.13
N LEU A 442 15.48 9.95 15.86
CA LEU A 442 15.76 11.33 16.26
C LEU A 442 15.89 12.22 15.01
N THR A 443 15.10 13.29 14.96
CA THR A 443 15.22 14.34 13.94
C THR A 443 15.51 15.67 14.63
N ALA A 444 16.27 16.54 13.96
CA ALA A 444 16.64 17.83 14.54
C ALA A 444 15.41 18.64 14.95
N GLY A 445 15.37 19.05 16.23
CA GLY A 445 14.28 19.90 16.77
C GLY A 445 12.97 19.18 17.10
N ALA A 446 12.88 17.86 16.94
CA ALA A 446 11.68 17.08 17.27
C ALA A 446 11.93 16.11 18.46
N LYS A 447 10.84 15.75 19.14
CA LYS A 447 10.88 14.69 20.16
C LYS A 447 11.18 13.35 19.48
N GLY A 448 12.05 12.56 20.08
CA GLY A 448 12.37 11.21 19.59
C GLY A 448 11.14 10.32 19.51
N ILE A 449 11.09 9.48 18.47
CA ILE A 449 10.03 8.49 18.26
C ILE A 449 10.59 7.12 18.61
N SER A 450 9.96 6.44 19.56
CA SER A 450 10.32 5.08 19.92
C SER A 450 10.06 4.11 18.77
N LEU A 451 11.06 3.28 18.46
CA LEU A 451 11.01 2.33 17.35
C LEU A 451 11.52 0.96 17.81
N SER A 452 10.74 -0.07 17.51
CA SER A 452 11.11 -1.46 17.74
C SER A 452 11.12 -2.20 16.41
N LEU A 453 12.27 -2.82 16.11
CA LEU A 453 12.52 -3.57 14.88
C LEU A 453 12.82 -5.02 15.23
N THR A 454 12.34 -5.95 14.40
CA THR A 454 12.63 -7.38 14.52
C THR A 454 13.33 -7.85 13.24
N LYS A 455 14.39 -8.64 13.40
CA LYS A 455 15.12 -9.19 12.27
C LYS A 455 14.28 -10.19 11.50
N GLU A 456 14.23 -10.04 10.18
CA GLU A 456 13.60 -11.02 9.29
C GLU A 456 14.39 -12.33 9.35
N LYS A 457 13.70 -13.44 9.57
CA LYS A 457 14.34 -14.75 9.51
C LYS A 457 14.65 -15.08 8.04
N PRO A 458 15.80 -15.71 7.77
CA PRO A 458 16.21 -16.06 6.42
C PRO A 458 15.26 -17.05 5.74
#